data_e8ba46910b3d8132b234e2582bdafaa2
#
_entry.id   e8ba46910b3d8132b234e2582bdafaa2
#
_cell.length_a   1.000
_cell.length_b   1.000
_cell.length_c   1.000
_cell.angle_alpha   90.00
_cell.angle_beta   90.00
_cell.angle_gamma   90.00
#
_symmetry.space_group_name_H-M   'P 1'
#
loop_
_entity.id
_entity.type
_entity.pdbx_description
1 polymer ?
#
loop_
_entity_poly.entity_id
_entity_poly.type
_entity_poly.pdbx_seq_one_letter_code
_entity_poly.pdbx_strand_id
1 'polypeptide(L)'
;MVRQHVGKEYSQNLVFKSINNVANSSHPLLPTHSGGAVQQLDALFDRACALGASDMHFESGAESFRVRLRIDGRLQVVARPPIAMRDAMVSRIKVMARMDIAEKRLPQDGRMQFLHKGQPVDVRASSLPTVHGEKVVLRLLHFHQERPTLCALGFEAEDEALLLQAISRPHGMVLVTGPTGSGKTLSLYSCLEHINREDSNVSCVEDPCEIYLPGANQVSIHERAGLTFASALRALLRQDPDVIMVGEIRDAETAEIAIQAAHTGHLVLSTLHTNDAPSTLERLRHMGVAPFQVASSVHLVVAQRLVRRLCSHCKKPSTDEPPIYQPSGCGLCDQGYKGRVGIYQVMPISATLQQLILRGSDAIALNTLAQQEGMRTLRQAGWRKVLQGVTSAQEVLALAPDA
;
A
#
# COMPACT_ATOMS: atom_id res chain seq x y z
N MET A 1 23.97 0.84 26.38
CA MET A 1 22.90 1.18 27.33
C MET A 1 22.34 2.61 27.19
N VAL A 2 23.03 3.58 26.59
CA VAL A 2 22.56 4.98 26.48
C VAL A 2 21.51 5.19 25.35
N ARG A 3 21.38 4.30 24.37
CA ARG A 3 20.46 4.47 23.21
C ARG A 3 19.01 4.02 23.43
N GLN A 4 18.68 3.36 24.52
CA GLN A 4 17.29 2.90 24.79
C GLN A 4 16.45 3.90 25.60
N HIS A 5 17.07 4.88 26.26
CA HIS A 5 16.36 5.87 27.11
C HIS A 5 15.83 7.08 26.33
N VAL A 6 16.43 7.44 25.20
CA VAL A 6 16.04 8.62 24.43
C VAL A 6 14.62 8.54 23.86
N GLY A 7 14.11 7.33 23.59
CA GLY A 7 12.76 7.15 23.02
C GLY A 7 11.59 7.32 24.01
N LYS A 8 11.82 7.18 25.30
CA LYS A 8 10.74 7.24 26.33
C LYS A 8 10.40 8.66 26.79
N GLU A 9 11.37 9.55 26.87
CA GLU A 9 11.12 10.93 27.34
C GLU A 9 10.52 11.85 26.29
N TYR A 10 10.78 11.59 24.98
CA TYR A 10 10.22 12.39 23.88
C TYR A 10 8.71 12.19 23.67
N SER A 11 8.13 11.06 24.11
CA SER A 11 6.72 10.73 23.84
C SER A 11 5.72 11.55 24.65
N GLN A 12 6.09 12.08 25.81
CA GLN A 12 5.13 12.75 26.71
C GLN A 12 4.98 14.26 26.47
N ASN A 13 5.99 14.96 25.97
CA ASN A 13 5.94 16.42 25.81
C ASN A 13 5.46 16.95 24.46
N LEU A 14 5.42 16.11 23.42
CA LEU A 14 4.99 16.52 22.05
C LEU A 14 3.50 16.34 21.78
N VAL A 15 2.78 15.56 22.59
CA VAL A 15 1.36 15.21 22.34
C VAL A 15 0.41 16.40 22.59
N PHE A 16 0.80 17.42 23.39
CA PHE A 16 -0.16 18.47 23.81
C PHE A 16 -0.15 19.77 22.98
N LYS A 17 0.73 19.94 22.00
CA LYS A 17 0.84 21.23 21.27
C LYS A 17 0.32 21.30 19.85
N SER A 18 -0.24 20.24 19.27
CA SER A 18 -0.54 20.22 17.82
C SER A 18 -1.95 19.85 17.38
N ILE A 19 -2.99 20.04 18.20
CA ILE A 19 -4.36 19.69 17.81
C ILE A 19 -5.12 20.84 17.10
N ASN A 20 -4.60 22.04 17.02
CA ASN A 20 -5.32 23.21 16.47
C ASN A 20 -4.69 23.83 15.22
N ASN A 21 -4.47 23.04 14.16
CA ASN A 21 -4.32 23.60 12.83
C ASN A 21 -5.13 22.80 11.81
N VAL A 22 -6.39 23.16 11.64
CA VAL A 22 -7.22 22.71 10.53
C VAL A 22 -6.63 23.27 9.26
N ALA A 23 -6.05 22.39 8.48
CA ALA A 23 -5.25 22.65 7.33
C ALA A 23 -5.99 23.39 6.22
N ASN A 24 -5.52 24.56 5.86
CA ASN A 24 -5.66 25.08 4.51
C ASN A 24 -4.88 24.15 3.55
N SER A 25 -5.54 23.63 2.51
CA SER A 25 -4.89 22.83 1.48
C SER A 25 -3.74 23.64 0.87
N SER A 26 -2.54 23.09 0.84
CA SER A 26 -1.34 23.75 0.31
C SER A 26 -1.36 23.95 -1.21
N HIS A 27 -2.29 23.27 -1.89
CA HIS A 27 -2.50 23.42 -3.33
C HIS A 27 -3.62 24.41 -3.60
N PRO A 28 -3.38 25.47 -4.38
CA PRO A 28 -4.42 26.41 -4.74
C PRO A 28 -5.57 25.66 -5.44
N LEU A 29 -6.81 26.04 -5.10
CA LEU A 29 -7.98 25.51 -5.79
C LEU A 29 -7.84 25.80 -7.28
N LEU A 30 -8.23 24.84 -8.13
CA LEU A 30 -8.36 25.12 -9.55
C LEU A 30 -9.39 26.24 -9.71
N PRO A 31 -9.05 27.33 -10.45
CA PRO A 31 -10.05 28.31 -10.79
C PRO A 31 -11.19 27.60 -11.51
N THR A 32 -12.42 27.97 -11.17
CA THR A 32 -13.60 27.53 -11.92
C THR A 32 -13.50 28.14 -13.32
N HIS A 33 -12.97 27.36 -14.25
CA HIS A 33 -12.85 27.80 -15.64
C HIS A 33 -14.25 28.07 -16.21
N SER A 34 -14.36 29.06 -17.04
CA SER A 34 -15.55 29.40 -17.84
C SER A 34 -15.94 28.31 -18.86
N GLY A 35 -15.29 27.15 -18.81
CA GLY A 35 -15.52 26.00 -19.69
C GLY A 35 -16.58 25.04 -19.18
N GLY A 36 -17.14 24.23 -20.08
CA GLY A 36 -18.11 23.18 -19.74
C GLY A 36 -17.53 22.04 -18.89
N ALA A 37 -18.39 21.11 -18.46
CA ALA A 37 -18.04 19.99 -17.60
C ALA A 37 -16.86 19.13 -18.15
N VAL A 38 -16.75 19.00 -19.47
CA VAL A 38 -15.68 18.24 -20.14
C VAL A 38 -14.32 18.90 -19.88
N GLN A 39 -14.19 20.18 -20.15
CA GLN A 39 -12.92 20.92 -19.99
C GLN A 39 -12.47 20.96 -18.53
N GLN A 40 -13.43 21.08 -17.59
CA GLN A 40 -13.10 21.02 -16.16
C GLN A 40 -12.64 19.63 -15.72
N LEU A 41 -13.24 18.56 -16.25
CA LEU A 41 -12.81 17.19 -15.98
C LEU A 41 -11.39 16.94 -16.51
N ASP A 42 -11.10 17.35 -17.73
CA ASP A 42 -9.78 17.20 -18.34
C ASP A 42 -8.71 17.92 -17.50
N ALA A 43 -8.97 19.15 -17.08
CA ALA A 43 -8.07 19.91 -16.21
C ALA A 43 -7.87 19.23 -14.84
N LEU A 44 -8.92 18.59 -14.30
CA LEU A 44 -8.84 17.83 -13.04
C LEU A 44 -8.02 16.54 -13.21
N PHE A 45 -8.16 15.84 -14.33
CA PHE A 45 -7.36 14.65 -14.65
C PHE A 45 -5.88 14.99 -14.79
N ASP A 46 -5.55 16.03 -15.57
CA ASP A 46 -4.18 16.50 -15.73
C ASP A 46 -3.57 16.90 -14.38
N ARG A 47 -4.33 17.60 -13.55
CA ARG A 47 -3.87 18.00 -12.23
C ARG A 47 -3.65 16.79 -11.31
N ALA A 48 -4.55 15.80 -11.34
CA ALA A 48 -4.41 14.58 -10.56
C ALA A 48 -3.13 13.83 -10.92
N CYS A 49 -2.83 13.69 -12.21
CA CYS A 49 -1.59 13.07 -12.68
C CYS A 49 -0.35 13.90 -12.29
N ALA A 50 -0.39 15.21 -12.46
CA ALA A 50 0.73 16.11 -12.12
C ALA A 50 1.07 16.08 -10.62
N LEU A 51 0.08 15.86 -9.76
CA LEU A 51 0.25 15.75 -8.32
C LEU A 51 0.48 14.31 -7.83
N GLY A 52 0.51 13.32 -8.71
CA GLY A 52 0.67 11.90 -8.35
C GLY A 52 -0.47 11.38 -7.47
N ALA A 53 -1.70 11.82 -7.73
CA ALA A 53 -2.86 11.38 -6.97
C ALA A 53 -3.16 9.91 -7.25
N SER A 54 -3.51 9.15 -6.22
CA SER A 54 -3.98 7.76 -6.35
C SER A 54 -5.47 7.68 -6.65
N ASP A 55 -6.27 8.58 -6.08
CA ASP A 55 -7.72 8.56 -6.21
C ASP A 55 -8.28 9.99 -6.38
N MET A 56 -9.36 10.12 -7.17
CA MET A 56 -10.14 11.35 -7.31
C MET A 56 -11.54 11.09 -6.74
N HIS A 57 -12.01 11.95 -5.87
CA HIS A 57 -13.33 11.85 -5.25
C HIS A 57 -14.19 13.02 -5.68
N PHE A 58 -15.31 12.73 -6.36
CA PHE A 58 -16.36 13.68 -6.71
C PHE A 58 -17.50 13.53 -5.72
N GLU A 59 -17.74 14.54 -4.90
CA GLU A 59 -18.62 14.43 -3.75
C GLU A 59 -19.71 15.49 -3.77
N SER A 60 -20.95 15.01 -3.73
CA SER A 60 -22.18 15.81 -3.72
C SER A 60 -22.60 16.12 -2.29
N GLY A 61 -22.76 17.39 -1.96
CA GLY A 61 -23.41 17.88 -0.73
C GLY A 61 -24.74 18.54 -1.05
N ALA A 62 -25.47 19.02 -0.03
CA ALA A 62 -26.76 19.67 -0.20
C ALA A 62 -26.67 20.90 -1.13
N GLU A 63 -25.73 21.79 -0.86
CA GLU A 63 -25.53 23.05 -1.61
C GLU A 63 -24.12 23.18 -2.20
N SER A 64 -23.35 22.09 -2.19
CA SER A 64 -21.96 22.11 -2.62
C SER A 64 -21.59 20.88 -3.42
N PHE A 65 -20.70 21.07 -4.36
CA PHE A 65 -20.04 20.01 -5.07
C PHE A 65 -18.53 20.21 -4.95
N ARG A 66 -17.80 19.18 -4.52
CA ARG A 66 -16.34 19.27 -4.33
C ARG A 66 -15.60 18.11 -4.97
N VAL A 67 -14.39 18.40 -5.42
CA VAL A 67 -13.45 17.37 -5.90
C VAL A 67 -12.26 17.33 -4.96
N ARG A 68 -11.98 16.13 -4.46
CA ARG A 68 -10.80 15.85 -3.64
C ARG A 68 -9.89 14.88 -4.35
N LEU A 69 -8.59 15.08 -4.21
CA LEU A 69 -7.57 14.13 -4.63
C LEU A 69 -6.95 13.46 -3.41
N ARG A 70 -6.63 12.18 -3.52
CA ARG A 70 -5.80 11.49 -2.54
C ARG A 70 -4.35 11.58 -3.01
N ILE A 71 -3.57 12.38 -2.31
CA ILE A 71 -2.15 12.61 -2.60
C ILE A 71 -1.36 12.16 -1.37
N ASP A 72 -0.36 11.30 -1.56
CA ASP A 72 0.45 10.74 -0.48
C ASP A 72 -0.38 10.18 0.70
N GLY A 73 -1.53 9.56 0.37
CA GLY A 73 -2.45 8.95 1.32
C GLY A 73 -3.48 9.91 1.94
N ARG A 74 -3.35 11.24 1.77
CA ARG A 74 -4.27 12.24 2.31
C ARG A 74 -5.24 12.79 1.27
N LEU A 75 -6.50 13.01 1.68
CA LEU A 75 -7.51 13.66 0.86
C LEU A 75 -7.41 15.18 0.97
N GLN A 76 -7.30 15.85 -0.18
CA GLN A 76 -7.22 17.31 -0.30
C GLN A 76 -8.28 17.84 -1.24
N VAL A 77 -8.96 18.93 -0.88
CA VAL A 77 -9.89 19.61 -1.79
C VAL A 77 -9.09 20.38 -2.84
N VAL A 78 -9.30 20.06 -4.11
CA VAL A 78 -8.60 20.71 -5.24
C VAL A 78 -9.52 21.57 -6.09
N ALA A 79 -10.83 21.33 -6.03
CA ALA A 79 -11.81 22.15 -6.75
C ALA A 79 -13.16 22.14 -6.03
N ARG A 80 -13.91 23.21 -6.25
CA ARG A 80 -15.32 23.36 -5.86
C ARG A 80 -16.12 23.87 -7.07
N PRO A 81 -16.41 22.99 -8.04
CA PRO A 81 -17.20 23.37 -9.19
C PRO A 81 -18.61 23.86 -8.78
N PRO A 82 -19.27 24.72 -9.57
CA PRO A 82 -20.65 25.06 -9.34
C PRO A 82 -21.54 23.82 -9.21
N ILE A 83 -22.51 23.83 -8.30
CA ILE A 83 -23.39 22.67 -8.08
C ILE A 83 -24.17 22.28 -9.34
N ALA A 84 -24.49 23.26 -10.19
CA ALA A 84 -25.15 23.02 -11.48
C ALA A 84 -24.33 22.13 -12.44
N MET A 85 -23.00 22.03 -12.26
CA MET A 85 -22.13 21.17 -13.06
C MET A 85 -22.05 19.73 -12.56
N ARG A 86 -22.53 19.45 -11.35
CA ARG A 86 -22.45 18.13 -10.70
C ARG A 86 -22.93 17.02 -11.62
N ASP A 87 -24.20 17.11 -12.05
CA ASP A 87 -24.84 16.03 -12.81
C ASP A 87 -24.19 15.85 -14.20
N ALA A 88 -23.76 16.93 -14.82
CA ALA A 88 -23.05 16.89 -16.10
C ALA A 88 -21.66 16.21 -15.97
N MET A 89 -20.90 16.51 -14.90
CA MET A 89 -19.61 15.90 -14.63
C MET A 89 -19.75 14.41 -14.29
N VAL A 90 -20.70 14.05 -13.42
CA VAL A 90 -20.97 12.64 -13.05
C VAL A 90 -21.42 11.86 -14.28
N SER A 91 -22.37 12.36 -15.07
CA SER A 91 -22.81 11.70 -16.30
C SER A 91 -21.66 11.51 -17.29
N ARG A 92 -20.79 12.50 -17.45
CA ARG A 92 -19.62 12.40 -18.33
C ARG A 92 -18.66 11.29 -17.85
N ILE A 93 -18.39 11.20 -16.56
CA ILE A 93 -17.57 10.12 -15.98
C ILE A 93 -18.21 8.76 -16.24
N LYS A 94 -19.55 8.64 -16.02
CA LYS A 94 -20.28 7.38 -16.25
C LYS A 94 -20.19 6.94 -17.73
N VAL A 95 -20.34 7.86 -18.67
CA VAL A 95 -20.17 7.57 -20.11
C VAL A 95 -18.75 7.07 -20.40
N MET A 96 -17.73 7.78 -19.90
CA MET A 96 -16.33 7.38 -20.09
C MET A 96 -16.04 6.02 -19.49
N ALA A 97 -16.62 5.72 -18.32
CA ALA A 97 -16.44 4.45 -17.60
C ALA A 97 -17.39 3.32 -18.07
N ARG A 98 -18.19 3.57 -19.11
CA ARG A 98 -19.17 2.62 -19.67
C ARG A 98 -20.21 2.16 -18.65
N MET A 99 -20.64 3.08 -17.78
CA MET A 99 -21.71 2.88 -16.79
C MET A 99 -23.06 3.37 -17.36
N ASP A 100 -24.16 2.87 -16.82
CA ASP A 100 -25.50 3.35 -17.15
C ASP A 100 -25.75 4.73 -16.54
N ILE A 101 -25.97 5.73 -17.39
CA ILE A 101 -26.24 7.11 -16.97
C ILE A 101 -27.68 7.33 -16.45
N ALA A 102 -28.62 6.47 -16.86
CA ALA A 102 -30.01 6.54 -16.44
C ALA A 102 -30.23 5.96 -15.03
N GLU A 103 -29.45 4.93 -14.67
CA GLU A 103 -29.53 4.32 -13.34
C GLU A 103 -28.72 5.15 -12.32
N LYS A 104 -29.41 5.74 -11.36
CA LYS A 104 -28.86 6.61 -10.30
C LYS A 104 -29.11 6.08 -8.89
N ARG A 105 -29.78 4.93 -8.76
CA ARG A 105 -30.23 4.35 -7.49
C ARG A 105 -29.35 3.20 -7.00
N LEU A 106 -28.55 2.63 -7.88
CA LEU A 106 -27.69 1.48 -7.58
C LEU A 106 -26.22 1.83 -7.75
N PRO A 107 -25.32 1.23 -6.95
CA PRO A 107 -23.88 1.34 -7.17
C PRO A 107 -23.49 0.76 -8.53
N GLN A 108 -22.51 1.38 -9.17
CA GLN A 108 -21.96 0.89 -10.44
C GLN A 108 -20.43 0.98 -10.40
N ASP A 109 -19.81 0.00 -11.04
CA ASP A 109 -18.36 -0.02 -11.26
C ASP A 109 -18.09 -0.04 -12.77
N GLY A 110 -17.03 0.66 -13.18
CA GLY A 110 -16.64 0.77 -14.57
C GLY A 110 -15.14 0.98 -14.72
N ARG A 111 -14.70 0.94 -15.98
CA ARG A 111 -13.32 1.22 -16.35
C ARG A 111 -13.29 2.23 -17.47
N MET A 112 -12.35 3.13 -17.41
CA MET A 112 -12.10 4.11 -18.45
C MET A 112 -10.61 4.33 -18.62
N GLN A 113 -10.25 5.00 -19.71
CA GLN A 113 -8.89 5.41 -20.01
C GLN A 113 -8.91 6.86 -20.46
N PHE A 114 -7.92 7.64 -20.05
CA PHE A 114 -7.71 8.99 -20.57
C PHE A 114 -6.23 9.18 -20.90
N LEU A 115 -5.93 10.21 -21.72
CA LEU A 115 -4.56 10.51 -22.10
C LEU A 115 -4.00 11.66 -21.23
N HIS A 116 -2.84 11.42 -20.61
CA HIS A 116 -2.06 12.47 -19.96
C HIS A 116 -0.70 12.57 -20.65
N LYS A 117 -0.39 13.73 -21.23
CA LYS A 117 0.86 13.95 -21.98
C LYS A 117 1.13 12.88 -23.05
N GLY A 118 0.07 12.42 -23.73
CA GLY A 118 0.15 11.38 -24.76
C GLY A 118 0.28 9.94 -24.23
N GLN A 119 0.33 9.74 -22.92
CA GLN A 119 0.36 8.41 -22.28
C GLN A 119 -1.03 8.03 -21.79
N PRO A 120 -1.48 6.79 -22.04
CA PRO A 120 -2.76 6.32 -21.52
C PRO A 120 -2.66 6.09 -20.01
N VAL A 121 -3.68 6.55 -19.28
CA VAL A 121 -3.87 6.31 -17.86
C VAL A 121 -5.15 5.52 -17.69
N ASP A 122 -5.02 4.30 -17.17
CA ASP A 122 -6.17 3.46 -16.85
C ASP A 122 -6.79 3.90 -15.53
N VAL A 123 -8.13 3.86 -15.47
CA VAL A 123 -8.89 4.31 -14.31
C VAL A 123 -10.02 3.33 -14.02
N ARG A 124 -10.13 2.94 -12.76
CA ARG A 124 -11.32 2.30 -12.22
C ARG A 124 -12.23 3.35 -11.64
N ALA A 125 -13.49 3.32 -12.03
CA ALA A 125 -14.52 4.23 -11.54
C ALA A 125 -15.55 3.45 -10.74
N SER A 126 -15.94 3.99 -9.59
CA SER A 126 -17.05 3.46 -8.80
C SER A 126 -18.01 4.59 -8.46
N SER A 127 -19.31 4.40 -8.71
CA SER A 127 -20.35 5.34 -8.35
C SER A 127 -21.22 4.75 -7.24
N LEU A 128 -21.62 5.61 -6.31
CA LEU A 128 -22.48 5.25 -5.20
C LEU A 128 -23.56 6.31 -5.01
N PRO A 129 -24.86 5.95 -4.99
CA PRO A 129 -25.94 6.87 -4.63
C PRO A 129 -25.78 7.40 -3.20
N THR A 130 -25.91 8.70 -3.02
CA THR A 130 -25.93 9.35 -1.71
C THR A 130 -27.17 10.24 -1.57
N VAL A 131 -27.45 10.74 -0.37
CA VAL A 131 -28.61 11.61 -0.09
C VAL A 131 -28.68 12.84 -1.00
N HIS A 132 -27.52 13.36 -1.43
CA HIS A 132 -27.43 14.60 -2.21
C HIS A 132 -26.99 14.39 -3.66
N GLY A 133 -27.07 13.16 -4.17
CA GLY A 133 -26.63 12.78 -5.51
C GLY A 133 -25.55 11.71 -5.50
N GLU A 134 -25.08 11.32 -6.68
CA GLU A 134 -24.06 10.28 -6.75
C GLU A 134 -22.69 10.79 -6.29
N LYS A 135 -22.01 9.99 -5.47
CA LYS A 135 -20.57 10.10 -5.22
C LYS A 135 -19.85 9.23 -6.23
N VAL A 136 -18.80 9.77 -6.86
CA VAL A 136 -17.94 8.99 -7.75
C VAL A 136 -16.50 9.00 -7.23
N VAL A 137 -15.88 7.84 -7.25
CA VAL A 137 -14.46 7.67 -6.93
C VAL A 137 -13.76 7.08 -8.15
N LEU A 138 -12.69 7.74 -8.58
CA LEU A 138 -11.83 7.30 -9.67
C LEU A 138 -10.48 6.91 -9.08
N ARG A 139 -10.07 5.65 -9.26
CA ARG A 139 -8.73 5.17 -8.91
C ARG A 139 -7.84 5.19 -10.14
N LEU A 140 -6.78 5.98 -10.09
CA LEU A 140 -5.81 6.12 -11.17
C LEU A 140 -4.81 4.96 -11.11
N LEU A 141 -4.72 4.17 -12.17
CA LEU A 141 -3.79 3.06 -12.28
C LEU A 141 -2.60 3.51 -13.14
N HIS A 142 -1.46 3.70 -12.51
CA HIS A 142 -0.25 4.16 -13.19
C HIS A 142 0.57 2.97 -13.68
N PHE A 143 0.36 2.53 -14.93
CA PHE A 143 1.05 1.37 -15.53
C PHE A 143 2.54 1.59 -15.84
N HIS A 144 2.99 2.85 -15.87
CA HIS A 144 4.34 3.21 -16.35
C HIS A 144 5.27 3.79 -15.29
N GLN A 145 4.97 3.61 -14.01
CA GLN A 145 5.96 3.98 -13.00
C GLN A 145 7.11 2.96 -13.06
N GLU A 146 8.33 3.47 -13.19
CA GLU A 146 9.54 2.68 -12.92
C GLU A 146 9.36 1.95 -11.59
N ARG A 147 9.52 0.64 -11.60
CA ARG A 147 9.40 -0.16 -10.39
C ARG A 147 10.60 0.18 -9.51
N PRO A 148 10.37 0.73 -8.32
CA PRO A 148 11.47 1.11 -7.47
C PRO A 148 12.23 -0.13 -7.01
N THR A 149 13.55 -0.02 -6.92
CA THR A 149 14.37 -1.03 -6.23
C THR A 149 13.96 -1.12 -4.76
N LEU A 150 14.29 -2.22 -4.11
CA LEU A 150 14.00 -2.41 -2.67
C LEU A 150 14.60 -1.28 -1.82
N CYS A 151 15.82 -0.85 -2.14
CA CYS A 151 16.46 0.30 -1.51
C CYS A 151 15.63 1.59 -1.68
N ALA A 152 15.13 1.86 -2.89
CA ALA A 152 14.30 3.05 -3.17
C ALA A 152 12.95 3.02 -2.44
N LEU A 153 12.41 1.84 -2.11
CA LEU A 153 11.23 1.67 -1.26
C LEU A 153 11.49 2.07 0.19
N GLY A 154 12.75 2.12 0.61
CA GLY A 154 13.16 2.54 1.95
C GLY A 154 13.53 1.39 2.89
N PHE A 155 13.83 0.19 2.39
CA PHE A 155 14.43 -0.85 3.21
C PHE A 155 15.78 -0.37 3.75
N GLU A 156 16.08 -0.70 5.00
CA GLU A 156 17.45 -0.59 5.52
C GLU A 156 18.28 -1.74 4.94
N ALA A 157 19.58 -1.53 4.78
CA ALA A 157 20.46 -2.50 4.12
C ALA A 157 20.41 -3.90 4.75
N GLU A 158 20.29 -3.97 6.09
CA GLU A 158 20.19 -5.24 6.81
C GLU A 158 18.86 -5.95 6.50
N ASP A 159 17.74 -5.20 6.46
CA ASP A 159 16.40 -5.71 6.17
C ASP A 159 16.27 -6.15 4.70
N GLU A 160 16.88 -5.38 3.78
CA GLU A 160 16.97 -5.72 2.36
C GLU A 160 17.73 -7.03 2.15
N ALA A 161 18.87 -7.20 2.82
CA ALA A 161 19.66 -8.42 2.73
C ALA A 161 18.87 -9.66 3.19
N LEU A 162 18.13 -9.57 4.29
CA LEU A 162 17.26 -10.64 4.78
C LEU A 162 16.15 -10.98 3.76
N LEU A 163 15.54 -9.97 3.14
CA LEU A 163 14.50 -10.17 2.14
C LEU A 163 15.09 -10.83 0.89
N LEU A 164 16.23 -10.33 0.38
CA LEU A 164 16.92 -10.90 -0.77
C LEU A 164 17.33 -12.35 -0.52
N GLN A 165 17.85 -12.65 0.66
CA GLN A 165 18.18 -14.02 1.06
C GLN A 165 16.94 -14.93 1.06
N ALA A 166 15.79 -14.44 1.54
CA ALA A 166 14.57 -15.23 1.60
C ALA A 166 13.99 -15.51 0.21
N ILE A 167 13.98 -14.53 -0.70
CA ILE A 167 13.45 -14.69 -2.07
C ILE A 167 14.43 -15.41 -3.03
N SER A 168 15.67 -15.60 -2.63
CA SER A 168 16.67 -16.38 -3.40
C SER A 168 16.62 -17.88 -3.08
N ARG A 169 15.77 -18.30 -2.14
CA ARG A 169 15.58 -19.72 -1.82
C ARG A 169 14.78 -20.42 -2.91
N PRO A 170 15.05 -21.71 -3.18
CA PRO A 170 14.34 -22.43 -4.23
C PRO A 170 12.86 -22.70 -3.90
N HIS A 171 12.50 -22.72 -2.63
CA HIS A 171 11.12 -22.94 -2.17
C HIS A 171 10.89 -22.26 -0.82
N GLY A 172 9.63 -22.22 -0.41
CA GLY A 172 9.19 -21.63 0.85
C GLY A 172 8.27 -20.44 0.63
N MET A 173 7.93 -19.73 1.69
CA MET A 173 6.98 -18.63 1.65
C MET A 173 7.56 -17.36 2.25
N VAL A 174 7.37 -16.25 1.54
CA VAL A 174 7.63 -14.89 2.01
C VAL A 174 6.30 -14.12 2.05
N LEU A 175 6.00 -13.53 3.19
CA LEU A 175 4.75 -12.83 3.43
C LEU A 175 4.99 -11.34 3.65
N VAL A 176 4.25 -10.50 2.94
CA VAL A 176 4.23 -9.05 3.15
C VAL A 176 2.88 -8.66 3.73
N THR A 177 2.86 -8.03 4.89
CA THR A 177 1.61 -7.69 5.58
C THR A 177 1.49 -6.21 5.88
N GLY A 178 0.26 -5.78 6.13
CA GLY A 178 -0.08 -4.39 6.47
C GLY A 178 -1.47 -4.01 5.99
N PRO A 179 -2.00 -2.86 6.39
CA PRO A 179 -3.31 -2.37 5.93
C PRO A 179 -3.31 -2.07 4.43
N THR A 180 -4.51 -1.83 3.91
CA THR A 180 -4.68 -1.33 2.54
C THR A 180 -3.93 -0.02 2.37
N GLY A 181 -3.21 0.12 1.25
CA GLY A 181 -2.42 1.32 0.94
C GLY A 181 -1.06 1.38 1.64
N SER A 182 -0.60 0.33 2.33
CA SER A 182 0.75 0.27 2.90
C SER A 182 1.87 -0.02 1.90
N GLY A 183 1.54 -0.25 0.61
CA GLY A 183 2.52 -0.45 -0.46
C GLY A 183 2.97 -1.90 -0.65
N LYS A 184 2.25 -2.89 -0.10
CA LYS A 184 2.58 -4.33 -0.19
C LYS A 184 2.80 -4.81 -1.64
N THR A 185 1.87 -4.47 -2.52
CA THR A 185 1.93 -4.84 -3.95
C THR A 185 3.24 -4.39 -4.56
N LEU A 186 3.64 -3.13 -4.34
CA LEU A 186 4.88 -2.59 -4.91
C LEU A 186 6.12 -3.30 -4.37
N SER A 187 6.14 -3.66 -3.08
CA SER A 187 7.23 -4.44 -2.49
C SER A 187 7.31 -5.85 -3.08
N LEU A 188 6.18 -6.53 -3.29
CA LEU A 188 6.15 -7.82 -3.96
C LEU A 188 6.62 -7.73 -5.41
N TYR A 189 6.18 -6.72 -6.16
CA TYR A 189 6.65 -6.53 -7.54
C TYR A 189 8.13 -6.22 -7.62
N SER A 190 8.69 -5.47 -6.66
CA SER A 190 10.14 -5.26 -6.58
C SER A 190 10.91 -6.55 -6.26
N CYS A 191 10.33 -7.46 -5.46
CA CYS A 191 10.89 -8.80 -5.25
C CYS A 191 10.82 -9.63 -6.53
N LEU A 192 9.65 -9.65 -7.20
CA LEU A 192 9.46 -10.39 -8.45
C LEU A 192 10.42 -9.91 -9.54
N GLU A 193 10.61 -8.59 -9.70
CA GLU A 193 11.57 -8.02 -10.64
C GLU A 193 12.98 -8.56 -10.42
N HIS A 194 13.37 -8.73 -9.15
CA HIS A 194 14.71 -9.23 -8.79
C HIS A 194 14.90 -10.71 -9.18
N ILE A 195 13.85 -11.53 -9.10
CA ILE A 195 13.92 -12.99 -9.34
C ILE A 195 13.37 -13.41 -10.71
N ASN A 196 12.74 -12.50 -11.47
CA ASN A 196 12.16 -12.78 -12.79
C ASN A 196 13.28 -12.84 -13.85
N ARG A 197 13.78 -14.03 -14.10
CA ARG A 197 14.82 -14.32 -15.07
C ARG A 197 14.25 -15.14 -16.23
N GLU A 198 14.93 -15.21 -17.35
CA GLU A 198 14.51 -15.98 -18.52
C GLU A 198 14.39 -17.48 -18.25
N ASP A 199 15.14 -18.00 -17.28
CA ASP A 199 15.14 -19.40 -16.86
C ASP A 199 14.21 -19.70 -15.68
N SER A 200 13.36 -18.74 -15.28
CA SER A 200 12.43 -18.86 -14.15
C SER A 200 10.98 -18.68 -14.59
N ASN A 201 10.13 -19.65 -14.29
CA ASN A 201 8.69 -19.55 -14.53
C ASN A 201 7.99 -18.84 -13.38
N VAL A 202 7.84 -17.52 -13.53
CA VAL A 202 7.14 -16.67 -12.56
C VAL A 202 5.67 -16.57 -12.92
N SER A 203 4.78 -16.97 -12.02
CA SER A 203 3.33 -16.94 -12.19
C SER A 203 2.63 -16.16 -11.07
N CYS A 204 1.71 -15.27 -11.43
CA CYS A 204 1.00 -14.39 -10.49
C CYS A 204 -0.51 -14.60 -10.57
N VAL A 205 -1.21 -14.52 -9.45
CA VAL A 205 -2.67 -14.46 -9.37
C VAL A 205 -3.10 -13.30 -8.49
N GLU A 206 -3.93 -12.38 -9.04
CA GLU A 206 -4.26 -11.10 -8.43
C GLU A 206 -5.73 -10.69 -8.68
N ASP A 207 -6.28 -9.81 -7.85
CA ASP A 207 -7.66 -9.31 -7.96
C ASP A 207 -7.73 -7.77 -8.10
N PRO A 208 -7.59 -7.29 -9.33
CA PRO A 208 -6.89 -7.84 -10.47
C PRO A 208 -5.42 -7.41 -10.52
N CYS A 209 -4.69 -7.86 -11.55
CA CYS A 209 -3.34 -7.37 -11.83
C CYS A 209 -3.33 -5.85 -12.01
N GLU A 210 -2.50 -5.17 -11.22
CA GLU A 210 -2.38 -3.70 -11.25
C GLU A 210 -1.15 -3.23 -12.02
N ILE A 211 -0.11 -4.04 -12.09
CA ILE A 211 1.19 -3.72 -12.71
C ILE A 211 1.52 -4.83 -13.69
N TYR A 212 1.88 -4.46 -14.91
CA TYR A 212 2.38 -5.43 -15.89
C TYR A 212 3.84 -5.78 -15.60
N LEU A 213 4.15 -7.07 -15.48
CA LEU A 213 5.50 -7.60 -15.29
C LEU A 213 5.90 -8.41 -16.52
N PRO A 214 6.74 -7.87 -17.42
CA PRO A 214 7.23 -8.61 -18.57
C PRO A 214 7.89 -9.92 -18.16
N GLY A 215 7.61 -11.01 -18.86
CA GLY A 215 8.17 -12.32 -18.57
C GLY A 215 7.39 -13.15 -17.53
N ALA A 216 6.47 -12.54 -16.77
CA ALA A 216 5.65 -13.25 -15.81
C ALA A 216 4.27 -13.64 -16.39
N ASN A 217 3.75 -14.78 -15.97
CA ASN A 217 2.40 -15.24 -16.29
C ASN A 217 1.41 -14.66 -15.27
N GLN A 218 0.67 -13.63 -15.66
CA GLN A 218 -0.21 -12.91 -14.74
C GLN A 218 -1.68 -13.25 -14.97
N VAL A 219 -2.35 -13.78 -13.93
CA VAL A 219 -3.77 -14.17 -13.94
C VAL A 219 -4.56 -13.17 -13.10
N SER A 220 -5.54 -12.51 -13.72
CA SER A 220 -6.51 -11.70 -12.99
C SER A 220 -7.72 -12.55 -12.60
N ILE A 221 -8.12 -12.49 -11.34
CA ILE A 221 -9.33 -13.14 -10.82
C ILE A 221 -10.57 -12.61 -11.52
N HIS A 222 -11.51 -13.51 -11.76
CA HIS A 222 -12.80 -13.21 -12.35
C HIS A 222 -13.91 -14.06 -11.68
N GLU A 223 -14.29 -13.68 -10.46
CA GLU A 223 -15.23 -14.47 -9.64
C GLU A 223 -16.55 -14.78 -10.32
N ARG A 224 -17.09 -13.86 -11.13
CA ARG A 224 -18.33 -14.08 -11.91
C ARG A 224 -18.21 -15.23 -12.92
N ALA A 225 -17.01 -15.52 -13.39
CA ALA A 225 -16.73 -16.65 -14.27
C ALA A 225 -16.26 -17.90 -13.50
N GLY A 226 -16.23 -17.87 -12.17
CA GLY A 226 -15.75 -18.97 -11.32
C GLY A 226 -14.23 -19.05 -11.18
N LEU A 227 -13.47 -18.06 -11.71
CA LEU A 227 -12.02 -17.99 -11.53
C LEU A 227 -11.72 -17.29 -10.21
N THR A 228 -11.56 -18.08 -9.13
CA THR A 228 -11.20 -17.64 -7.78
C THR A 228 -9.70 -17.79 -7.53
N PHE A 229 -9.18 -17.19 -6.42
CA PHE A 229 -7.78 -17.41 -6.02
C PHE A 229 -7.44 -18.89 -5.89
N ALA A 230 -8.25 -19.67 -5.19
CA ALA A 230 -8.04 -21.10 -5.00
C ALA A 230 -8.04 -21.88 -6.31
N SER A 231 -9.02 -21.62 -7.21
CA SER A 231 -9.10 -22.31 -8.49
C SER A 231 -7.94 -21.96 -9.43
N ALA A 232 -7.53 -20.68 -9.48
CA ALA A 232 -6.40 -20.23 -10.26
C ALA A 232 -5.09 -20.82 -9.74
N LEU A 233 -4.87 -20.80 -8.42
CA LEU A 233 -3.66 -21.34 -7.79
C LEU A 233 -3.51 -22.84 -8.04
N ARG A 234 -4.59 -23.63 -7.92
CA ARG A 234 -4.57 -25.05 -8.29
C ARG A 234 -4.22 -25.27 -9.78
N ALA A 235 -4.65 -24.37 -10.66
CA ALA A 235 -4.31 -24.46 -12.08
C ALA A 235 -2.82 -24.12 -12.31
N LEU A 236 -2.31 -23.07 -11.65
CA LEU A 236 -0.91 -22.68 -11.74
C LEU A 236 0.06 -23.79 -11.31
N LEU A 237 -0.27 -24.54 -10.26
CA LEU A 237 0.54 -25.68 -9.79
C LEU A 237 0.71 -26.80 -10.85
N ARG A 238 -0.07 -26.79 -11.94
CA ARG A 238 0.09 -27.71 -13.09
C ARG A 238 0.75 -27.07 -14.30
N GLN A 239 1.25 -25.84 -14.15
CA GLN A 239 1.94 -25.06 -15.18
C GLN A 239 3.45 -24.97 -14.96
N ASP A 240 4.00 -25.88 -14.14
CA ASP A 240 5.43 -25.96 -13.82
C ASP A 240 6.03 -24.61 -13.34
N PRO A 241 5.45 -23.95 -12.34
CA PRO A 241 5.96 -22.68 -11.85
C PRO A 241 7.13 -22.89 -10.89
N ASP A 242 8.16 -22.03 -10.98
CA ASP A 242 9.22 -21.93 -9.96
C ASP A 242 8.80 -20.97 -8.84
N VAL A 243 8.18 -19.85 -9.24
CA VAL A 243 7.75 -18.78 -8.34
C VAL A 243 6.26 -18.50 -8.53
N ILE A 244 5.53 -18.48 -7.43
CA ILE A 244 4.11 -18.17 -7.42
C ILE A 244 3.87 -16.92 -6.57
N MET A 245 3.28 -15.86 -7.14
CA MET A 245 2.80 -14.73 -6.37
C MET A 245 1.28 -14.80 -6.24
N VAL A 246 0.79 -14.85 -5.00
CA VAL A 246 -0.63 -14.76 -4.66
C VAL A 246 -0.89 -13.36 -4.12
N GLY A 247 -1.63 -12.54 -4.83
CA GLY A 247 -1.84 -11.13 -4.50
C GLY A 247 -2.26 -10.93 -3.04
N GLU A 248 -3.18 -11.76 -2.55
CA GLU A 248 -3.52 -11.82 -1.13
C GLU A 248 -4.15 -13.17 -0.74
N ILE A 249 -3.98 -13.55 0.53
CA ILE A 249 -4.64 -14.69 1.15
C ILE A 249 -5.78 -14.18 2.04
N ARG A 250 -7.03 -14.45 1.61
CA ARG A 250 -8.25 -14.00 2.32
C ARG A 250 -8.94 -15.10 3.12
N ASP A 251 -8.81 -16.34 2.67
CA ASP A 251 -9.56 -17.51 3.15
C ASP A 251 -8.68 -18.72 3.42
N ALA A 252 -9.24 -19.70 4.12
CA ALA A 252 -8.57 -20.92 4.53
C ALA A 252 -8.13 -21.78 3.34
N GLU A 253 -8.96 -21.87 2.29
CA GLU A 253 -8.68 -22.69 1.12
C GLU A 253 -7.46 -22.19 0.35
N THR A 254 -7.40 -20.87 0.10
CA THR A 254 -6.25 -20.22 -0.55
C THR A 254 -4.98 -20.35 0.32
N ALA A 255 -5.12 -20.20 1.66
CA ALA A 255 -4.00 -20.34 2.60
C ALA A 255 -3.41 -21.75 2.54
N GLU A 256 -4.26 -22.78 2.57
CA GLU A 256 -3.83 -24.19 2.53
C GLU A 256 -3.07 -24.52 1.25
N ILE A 257 -3.62 -24.12 0.08
CA ILE A 257 -2.99 -24.38 -1.22
C ILE A 257 -1.65 -23.64 -1.33
N ALA A 258 -1.59 -22.38 -0.90
CA ALA A 258 -0.37 -21.57 -0.96
C ALA A 258 0.76 -22.13 -0.06
N ILE A 259 0.41 -22.55 1.15
CA ILE A 259 1.36 -23.19 2.09
C ILE A 259 1.81 -24.56 1.55
N GLN A 260 0.90 -25.36 0.98
CA GLN A 260 1.25 -26.62 0.37
C GLN A 260 2.20 -26.43 -0.82
N ALA A 261 1.96 -25.44 -1.67
CA ALA A 261 2.85 -25.09 -2.77
C ALA A 261 4.26 -24.74 -2.25
N ALA A 262 4.36 -23.90 -1.21
CA ALA A 262 5.62 -23.54 -0.57
C ALA A 262 6.34 -24.73 0.04
N HIS A 263 5.59 -25.71 0.57
CA HIS A 263 6.15 -26.94 1.15
C HIS A 263 6.63 -27.94 0.09
N THR A 264 6.02 -27.95 -1.09
CA THR A 264 6.28 -28.94 -2.15
C THR A 264 7.25 -28.45 -3.24
N GLY A 265 8.02 -27.40 -3.01
CA GLY A 265 9.14 -27.03 -3.88
C GLY A 265 9.02 -25.69 -4.61
N HIS A 266 7.96 -24.89 -4.36
CA HIS A 266 7.77 -23.60 -5.02
C HIS A 266 8.12 -22.43 -4.08
N LEU A 267 8.68 -21.36 -4.61
CA LEU A 267 8.79 -20.10 -3.89
C LEU A 267 7.45 -19.35 -3.97
N VAL A 268 6.80 -19.14 -2.83
CA VAL A 268 5.51 -18.45 -2.76
C VAL A 268 5.67 -17.08 -2.13
N LEU A 269 5.24 -16.04 -2.84
CA LEU A 269 5.14 -14.66 -2.35
C LEU A 269 3.67 -14.30 -2.16
N SER A 270 3.28 -13.75 -1.01
CA SER A 270 1.88 -13.35 -0.82
C SER A 270 1.72 -12.21 0.17
N THR A 271 0.47 -11.67 0.25
CA THR A 271 0.12 -10.67 1.25
C THR A 271 -0.99 -11.14 2.18
N LEU A 272 -0.95 -10.58 3.40
CA LEU A 272 -2.06 -10.64 4.35
C LEU A 272 -2.37 -9.22 4.88
N HIS A 273 -3.51 -9.12 5.59
CA HIS A 273 -3.93 -7.87 6.23
C HIS A 273 -3.83 -8.02 7.76
N THR A 274 -2.61 -7.95 8.29
CA THR A 274 -2.34 -7.91 9.73
C THR A 274 -1.53 -6.67 10.09
N ASN A 275 -1.46 -6.33 11.37
CA ASN A 275 -0.82 -5.11 11.82
C ASN A 275 0.70 -5.21 11.98
N ASP A 276 1.21 -6.40 12.25
CA ASP A 276 2.62 -6.70 12.48
C ASP A 276 2.99 -8.10 11.95
N ALA A 277 4.27 -8.43 11.97
CA ALA A 277 4.76 -9.68 11.44
C ALA A 277 4.36 -10.90 12.30
N PRO A 278 4.43 -10.90 13.65
CA PRO A 278 3.98 -12.02 14.46
C PRO A 278 2.50 -12.36 14.30
N SER A 279 1.62 -11.36 14.27
CA SER A 279 0.18 -11.54 14.06
C SER A 279 -0.16 -12.19 12.71
N THR A 280 0.75 -12.12 11.74
CA THR A 280 0.58 -12.80 10.45
C THR A 280 0.58 -14.31 10.59
N LEU A 281 1.47 -14.87 11.42
CA LEU A 281 1.54 -16.30 11.68
C LEU A 281 0.31 -16.77 12.46
N GLU A 282 -0.15 -15.97 13.42
CA GLU A 282 -1.39 -16.25 14.15
C GLU A 282 -2.60 -16.22 13.21
N ARG A 283 -2.65 -15.29 12.25
CA ARG A 283 -3.72 -15.21 11.24
C ARG A 283 -3.79 -16.47 10.37
N LEU A 284 -2.64 -17.00 9.91
CA LEU A 284 -2.59 -18.28 9.18
C LEU A 284 -3.14 -19.42 10.03
N ARG A 285 -2.78 -19.49 11.32
CA ARG A 285 -3.31 -20.49 12.25
C ARG A 285 -4.83 -20.37 12.41
N HIS A 286 -5.37 -19.16 12.53
CA HIS A 286 -6.82 -18.93 12.58
C HIS A 286 -7.53 -19.29 11.27
N MET A 287 -6.85 -19.30 10.15
CA MET A 287 -7.35 -19.83 8.88
C MET A 287 -7.30 -21.35 8.80
N GLY A 288 -6.83 -22.05 9.84
CA GLY A 288 -6.78 -23.51 9.90
C GLY A 288 -5.46 -24.14 9.45
N VAL A 289 -4.45 -23.33 9.07
CA VAL A 289 -3.12 -23.84 8.70
C VAL A 289 -2.44 -24.43 9.93
N ALA A 290 -2.01 -25.69 9.84
CA ALA A 290 -1.37 -26.38 10.93
C ALA A 290 -0.01 -25.75 11.31
N PRO A 291 0.35 -25.65 12.61
CA PRO A 291 1.59 -25.03 13.06
C PRO A 291 2.86 -25.59 12.39
N PHE A 292 2.90 -26.90 12.14
CA PHE A 292 4.06 -27.53 11.51
C PHE A 292 4.23 -27.06 10.04
N GLN A 293 3.13 -26.83 9.33
CA GLN A 293 3.16 -26.32 7.95
C GLN A 293 3.66 -24.88 7.93
N VAL A 294 3.19 -24.02 8.85
CA VAL A 294 3.68 -22.64 8.97
C VAL A 294 5.17 -22.64 9.29
N ALA A 295 5.60 -23.41 10.29
CA ALA A 295 7.00 -23.47 10.73
C ALA A 295 7.97 -23.95 9.65
N SER A 296 7.54 -24.91 8.80
CA SER A 296 8.39 -25.48 7.74
C SER A 296 8.40 -24.66 6.45
N SER A 297 7.32 -23.92 6.16
CA SER A 297 7.16 -23.26 4.87
C SER A 297 7.45 -21.76 4.90
N VAL A 298 7.10 -21.04 5.99
CA VAL A 298 7.31 -19.60 6.07
C VAL A 298 8.75 -19.28 6.45
N HIS A 299 9.45 -18.51 5.60
CA HIS A 299 10.84 -18.12 5.83
C HIS A 299 11.00 -16.69 6.33
N LEU A 300 10.12 -15.79 5.88
CA LEU A 300 10.19 -14.38 6.22
C LEU A 300 8.77 -13.78 6.26
N VAL A 301 8.54 -12.92 7.24
CA VAL A 301 7.37 -12.06 7.28
C VAL A 301 7.82 -10.61 7.36
N VAL A 302 7.29 -9.76 6.47
CA VAL A 302 7.58 -8.33 6.41
C VAL A 302 6.30 -7.55 6.69
N ALA A 303 6.19 -6.91 7.84
CA ALA A 303 5.11 -5.95 8.07
C ALA A 303 5.53 -4.55 7.61
N GLN A 304 4.61 -3.86 6.93
CA GLN A 304 4.90 -2.63 6.20
C GLN A 304 3.89 -1.53 6.49
N ARG A 305 4.39 -0.29 6.63
CA ARG A 305 3.61 0.95 6.63
C ARG A 305 4.28 1.98 5.72
N LEU A 306 3.50 2.93 5.22
CA LEU A 306 4.01 4.08 4.48
C LEU A 306 3.89 5.34 5.34
N VAL A 307 4.97 6.10 5.44
CA VAL A 307 5.01 7.44 6.03
C VAL A 307 5.34 8.46 4.97
N ARG A 308 4.89 9.70 5.13
CA ARG A 308 5.23 10.78 4.21
C ARG A 308 6.70 11.19 4.37
N ARG A 309 7.36 11.43 3.26
CA ARG A 309 8.74 11.94 3.24
C ARG A 309 8.75 13.45 3.47
N LEU A 310 9.65 13.92 4.30
CA LEU A 310 9.91 15.34 4.43
C LEU A 310 10.43 15.91 3.10
N CYS A 311 9.92 17.07 2.75
CA CYS A 311 10.37 17.80 1.57
C CYS A 311 11.85 18.19 1.71
N SER A 312 12.70 17.76 0.79
CA SER A 312 14.13 18.06 0.81
C SER A 312 14.45 19.55 0.72
N HIS A 313 13.55 20.35 0.11
CA HIS A 313 13.75 21.80 -0.09
C HIS A 313 13.42 22.62 1.13
N CYS A 314 12.50 22.18 2.00
CA CYS A 314 12.02 23.06 3.06
C CYS A 314 12.05 22.45 4.47
N LYS A 315 12.46 21.18 4.63
CA LYS A 315 12.62 20.61 5.97
C LYS A 315 13.63 21.41 6.79
N LYS A 316 13.34 21.62 8.06
CA LYS A 316 14.20 22.36 8.99
C LYS A 316 14.65 21.47 10.14
N PRO A 317 15.92 21.54 10.58
CA PRO A 317 16.35 20.84 11.78
C PRO A 317 15.63 21.43 12.99
N SER A 318 15.31 20.60 13.98
CA SER A 318 14.89 21.05 15.31
C SER A 318 16.08 21.50 16.12
N THR A 319 15.79 22.10 17.27
CA THR A 319 16.82 22.50 18.28
C THR A 319 17.22 21.32 19.18
N ASP A 320 16.64 20.14 18.98
CA ASP A 320 16.89 18.95 19.80
C ASP A 320 18.27 18.34 19.48
N GLU A 321 18.82 17.57 20.41
CA GLU A 321 20.05 16.81 20.23
C GLU A 321 19.78 15.31 20.42
N PRO A 322 19.99 14.44 19.40
CA PRO A 322 20.37 14.79 18.01
C PRO A 322 19.24 15.51 17.26
N PRO A 323 19.58 16.42 16.32
CA PRO A 323 18.58 17.20 15.62
C PRO A 323 17.69 16.27 14.78
N ILE A 324 16.37 16.42 14.92
CA ILE A 324 15.37 15.81 14.06
C ILE A 324 14.82 16.87 13.12
N TYR A 325 14.34 16.43 11.93
CA TYR A 325 13.80 17.36 10.95
C TYR A 325 12.29 17.52 11.08
N GLN A 326 11.82 18.75 10.88
CA GLN A 326 10.41 19.11 10.92
C GLN A 326 9.93 19.61 9.55
N PRO A 327 8.64 19.39 9.21
CA PRO A 327 8.04 19.94 7.99
C PRO A 327 7.89 21.46 8.14
N SER A 328 8.22 22.22 7.07
CA SER A 328 8.05 23.67 7.06
C SER A 328 6.99 24.12 6.05
N GLY A 329 6.94 23.49 4.88
CA GLY A 329 6.07 23.86 3.76
C GLY A 329 6.74 24.81 2.77
N CYS A 330 6.52 24.57 1.46
CA CYS A 330 6.94 25.42 0.35
C CYS A 330 6.07 25.15 -0.88
N GLY A 331 6.24 25.92 -1.96
CA GLY A 331 5.48 25.76 -3.21
C GLY A 331 5.72 24.44 -3.96
N LEU A 332 6.70 23.62 -3.55
CA LEU A 332 7.04 22.33 -4.20
C LEU A 332 6.53 21.10 -3.45
N CYS A 333 5.83 21.29 -2.32
CA CYS A 333 5.42 20.20 -1.44
C CYS A 333 4.05 20.44 -0.80
N ASP A 334 3.48 19.41 -0.20
CA ASP A 334 2.26 19.52 0.61
C ASP A 334 2.63 19.63 2.09
N GLN A 335 2.47 20.84 2.67
CA GLN A 335 2.71 21.11 4.10
C GLN A 335 4.06 20.58 4.62
N GLY A 336 5.10 20.64 3.79
CA GLY A 336 6.44 20.17 4.17
C GLY A 336 6.72 18.72 3.83
N TYR A 337 5.80 18.01 3.13
CA TYR A 337 5.97 16.62 2.72
C TYR A 337 5.85 16.45 1.21
N LYS A 338 6.61 15.51 0.65
CA LYS A 338 6.55 15.15 -0.76
C LYS A 338 6.93 13.68 -0.96
N GLY A 339 5.97 12.88 -1.42
CA GLY A 339 6.14 11.45 -1.59
C GLY A 339 6.08 10.67 -0.27
N ARG A 340 6.24 9.36 -0.37
CA ARG A 340 6.16 8.41 0.76
C ARG A 340 7.41 7.54 0.80
N VAL A 341 7.63 6.90 1.96
CA VAL A 341 8.69 5.90 2.16
C VAL A 341 8.16 4.80 3.07
N GLY A 342 8.62 3.57 2.83
CA GLY A 342 8.27 2.43 3.68
C GLY A 342 8.99 2.45 5.01
N ILE A 343 8.29 1.99 6.05
CA ILE A 343 8.87 1.50 7.30
C ILE A 343 8.54 0.04 7.43
N TYR A 344 9.50 -0.77 7.84
CA TYR A 344 9.44 -2.21 7.77
C TYR A 344 9.78 -2.86 9.11
N GLN A 345 8.99 -3.89 9.47
CA GLN A 345 9.33 -4.87 10.50
C GLN A 345 9.60 -6.17 9.77
N VAL A 346 10.85 -6.59 9.76
CA VAL A 346 11.32 -7.78 9.03
C VAL A 346 11.62 -8.88 10.03
N MET A 347 10.87 -9.98 9.94
CA MET A 347 10.94 -11.12 10.85
C MET A 347 11.35 -12.37 10.08
N PRO A 348 12.64 -12.72 10.06
CA PRO A 348 13.07 -14.03 9.58
C PRO A 348 12.62 -15.12 10.56
N ILE A 349 12.19 -16.26 10.04
CA ILE A 349 11.75 -17.39 10.87
C ILE A 349 12.96 -18.25 11.24
N SER A 350 13.54 -17.96 12.39
CA SER A 350 14.67 -18.72 12.97
C SER A 350 14.24 -20.10 13.45
N ALA A 351 15.20 -20.98 13.70
CA ALA A 351 14.93 -22.30 14.27
C ALA A 351 14.24 -22.21 15.65
N THR A 352 14.57 -21.17 16.44
CA THR A 352 13.94 -20.93 17.74
C THR A 352 12.50 -20.47 17.61
N LEU A 353 12.22 -19.55 16.64
CA LEU A 353 10.86 -19.14 16.31
C LEU A 353 10.02 -20.30 15.77
N GLN A 354 10.60 -21.19 14.93
CA GLN A 354 9.92 -22.40 14.47
C GLN A 354 9.45 -23.27 15.64
N GLN A 355 10.28 -23.45 16.67
CA GLN A 355 9.89 -24.22 17.86
C GLN A 355 8.72 -23.58 18.61
N LEU A 356 8.69 -22.25 18.74
CA LEU A 356 7.55 -21.55 19.34
C LEU A 356 6.27 -21.69 18.50
N ILE A 357 6.38 -21.60 17.17
CA ILE A 357 5.25 -21.80 16.25
C ILE A 357 4.70 -23.22 16.42
N LEU A 358 5.57 -24.25 16.46
CA LEU A 358 5.17 -25.65 16.65
C LEU A 358 4.44 -25.88 17.99
N ARG A 359 4.81 -25.14 19.03
CA ARG A 359 4.14 -25.20 20.35
C ARG A 359 2.80 -24.44 20.37
N GLY A 360 2.43 -23.76 19.27
CA GLY A 360 1.21 -22.95 19.18
C GLY A 360 1.27 -21.67 20.00
N SER A 361 2.47 -21.12 20.24
CA SER A 361 2.65 -19.87 20.99
C SER A 361 1.90 -18.71 20.32
N ASP A 362 1.50 -17.72 21.12
CA ASP A 362 0.79 -16.53 20.68
C ASP A 362 1.73 -15.49 20.01
N ALA A 363 1.12 -14.47 19.41
CA ALA A 363 1.87 -13.40 18.74
C ALA A 363 2.78 -12.63 19.70
N ILE A 364 2.44 -12.52 20.99
CA ILE A 364 3.24 -11.79 21.99
C ILE A 364 4.56 -12.53 22.26
N ALA A 365 4.50 -13.83 22.46
CA ALA A 365 5.68 -14.67 22.67
C ALA A 365 6.59 -14.65 21.43
N LEU A 366 6.00 -14.76 20.23
CA LEU A 366 6.73 -14.67 18.95
C LEU A 366 7.39 -13.30 18.79
N ASN A 367 6.68 -12.20 19.08
CA ASN A 367 7.21 -10.85 19.02
C ASN A 367 8.38 -10.64 19.98
N THR A 368 8.24 -11.12 21.21
CA THR A 368 9.29 -10.99 22.24
C THR A 368 10.58 -11.71 21.81
N LEU A 369 10.47 -12.94 21.34
CA LEU A 369 11.64 -13.70 20.87
C LEU A 369 12.25 -13.05 19.61
N ALA A 370 11.43 -12.67 18.63
CA ALA A 370 11.92 -12.03 17.42
C ALA A 370 12.69 -10.71 17.71
N GLN A 371 12.21 -9.91 18.67
CA GLN A 371 12.93 -8.71 19.11
C GLN A 371 14.25 -9.04 19.82
N GLN A 372 14.31 -10.12 20.62
CA GLN A 372 15.56 -10.59 21.21
C GLN A 372 16.57 -11.04 20.16
N GLU A 373 16.09 -11.61 19.04
CA GLU A 373 16.91 -12.00 17.88
C GLU A 373 17.25 -10.82 16.95
N GLY A 374 16.83 -9.59 17.28
CA GLY A 374 17.20 -8.37 16.58
C GLY A 374 16.15 -7.78 15.65
N MET A 375 14.94 -8.36 15.59
CA MET A 375 13.84 -7.75 14.83
C MET A 375 13.50 -6.37 15.39
N ARG A 376 13.44 -5.38 14.53
CA ARG A 376 12.95 -4.03 14.88
C ARG A 376 11.44 -3.98 14.78
N THR A 377 10.79 -3.31 15.74
CA THR A 377 9.37 -2.96 15.61
C THR A 377 9.18 -1.90 14.53
N LEU A 378 7.96 -1.75 13.99
CA LEU A 378 7.62 -0.68 13.04
C LEU A 378 7.97 0.71 13.60
N ARG A 379 7.75 0.92 14.91
CA ARG A 379 8.10 2.16 15.58
C ARG A 379 9.61 2.41 15.59
N GLN A 380 10.40 1.42 15.93
CA GLN A 380 11.87 1.52 15.93
C GLN A 380 12.41 1.79 14.51
N ALA A 381 11.88 1.08 13.50
CA ALA A 381 12.21 1.32 12.10
C ALA A 381 11.82 2.74 11.65
N GLY A 382 10.64 3.20 12.06
CA GLY A 382 10.20 4.58 11.80
C GLY A 382 11.11 5.62 12.44
N TRP A 383 11.53 5.42 13.69
CA TRP A 383 12.44 6.34 14.36
C TRP A 383 13.83 6.41 13.70
N ARG A 384 14.33 5.31 13.11
CA ARG A 384 15.55 5.37 12.28
C ARG A 384 15.36 6.36 11.12
N LYS A 385 14.20 6.32 10.43
CA LYS A 385 13.89 7.27 9.34
C LYS A 385 13.77 8.72 9.82
N VAL A 386 13.30 8.93 11.04
CA VAL A 386 13.27 10.28 11.67
C VAL A 386 14.69 10.79 11.89
N LEU A 387 15.58 9.98 12.48
CA LEU A 387 16.97 10.33 12.72
C LEU A 387 17.76 10.56 11.42
N GLN A 388 17.39 9.86 10.33
CA GLN A 388 17.95 10.09 9.00
C GLN A 388 17.38 11.37 8.32
N GLY A 389 16.38 12.02 8.92
CA GLY A 389 15.72 13.19 8.35
C GLY A 389 14.88 12.88 7.11
N VAL A 390 14.42 11.64 6.97
CA VAL A 390 13.58 11.17 5.85
C VAL A 390 12.10 11.46 6.11
N THR A 391 11.66 11.29 7.36
CA THR A 391 10.27 11.57 7.80
C THR A 391 10.28 12.35 9.12
N SER A 392 9.11 12.74 9.60
CA SER A 392 8.96 13.42 10.88
C SER A 392 8.53 12.46 11.99
N ALA A 393 8.81 12.82 13.25
CA ALA A 393 8.33 12.10 14.42
C ALA A 393 6.80 11.98 14.43
N GLN A 394 6.09 13.03 14.00
CA GLN A 394 4.63 13.05 13.94
C GLN A 394 4.05 11.96 13.04
N GLU A 395 4.67 11.70 11.88
CA GLU A 395 4.22 10.65 10.95
C GLU A 395 4.39 9.26 11.57
N VAL A 396 5.52 9.02 12.25
CA VAL A 396 5.80 7.72 12.87
C VAL A 396 4.85 7.45 14.05
N LEU A 397 4.61 8.45 14.90
CA LEU A 397 3.69 8.34 16.04
C LEU A 397 2.23 8.10 15.59
N ALA A 398 1.83 8.68 14.47
CA ALA A 398 0.47 8.51 13.94
C ALA A 398 0.20 7.11 13.36
N LEU A 399 1.22 6.43 12.81
CA LEU A 399 1.05 5.18 12.07
C LEU A 399 1.55 3.94 12.80
N ALA A 400 2.39 4.11 13.79
CA ALA A 400 2.91 3.05 14.64
C ALA A 400 2.73 3.44 16.12
N PRO A 401 1.48 3.48 16.63
CA PRO A 401 1.25 3.72 18.05
C PRO A 401 1.94 2.64 18.88
N ASP A 402 2.17 2.93 20.16
CA ASP A 402 2.72 1.94 21.08
C ASP A 402 1.80 0.71 21.12
N ALA A 403 2.38 -0.47 20.90
CA ALA A 403 1.75 -1.75 21.17
C ALA A 403 2.01 -2.10 22.65
#